data_c5f96ca78b2688614b97867cc670c166
#
_entry.id   c5f96ca78b2688614b97867cc670c166
#
_cell.length_a   1.000
_cell.length_b   1.000
_cell.length_c   1.000
_cell.angle_alpha   90.00
_cell.angle_beta   90.00
_cell.angle_gamma   90.00
#
_symmetry.space_group_name_H-M   'P 1'
#
loop_
_entity.id
_entity.type
_entity.pdbx_description
1 polymer ?
#
loop_
_entity_poly.entity_id
_entity_poly.type
_entity_poly.pdbx_seq_one_letter_code
_entity_poly.pdbx_strand_id
1 'polypeptide(L)'
;LKTAEFAKMCHTTKDTLIFYDRIDVFKPAFVDSKKYRYYEVRQAVQFAFLSHLRDIGFSLEEIKEFIKRPNEEKFIKRLEERSEAFREEIEKAKRFLRYTDGILELSKEASRHVEGVISVERKKERTFQYTPFLKPCSFNTMREYTDFLFESRQDETTSVPWGYVADFKSCLLYTSPSPRD
;
A
#
# COMPACT_ATOMS: atom_id res chain seq x y z
N LEU A 1 -4.04 -10.83 -38.74
CA LEU A 1 -4.72 -9.60 -38.33
C LEU A 1 -3.84 -8.39 -38.62
N LYS A 2 -4.46 -7.27 -39.04
CA LYS A 2 -3.77 -5.99 -39.11
C LYS A 2 -3.50 -5.43 -37.69
N THR A 3 -2.56 -4.50 -37.58
CA THR A 3 -2.17 -3.90 -36.26
C THR A 3 -3.38 -3.43 -35.43
N ALA A 4 -4.37 -2.78 -36.04
CA ALA A 4 -5.54 -2.27 -35.32
C ALA A 4 -6.43 -3.39 -34.76
N GLU A 5 -6.61 -4.46 -35.53
CA GLU A 5 -7.43 -5.62 -35.14
C GLU A 5 -6.72 -6.41 -34.01
N PHE A 6 -5.40 -6.61 -34.16
CA PHE A 6 -4.61 -7.27 -33.15
C PHE A 6 -4.54 -6.45 -31.85
N ALA A 7 -4.36 -5.14 -31.94
CA ALA A 7 -4.38 -4.23 -30.80
C ALA A 7 -5.70 -4.32 -30.01
N LYS A 8 -6.83 -4.30 -30.74
CA LYS A 8 -8.16 -4.46 -30.12
C LYS A 8 -8.32 -5.81 -29.42
N MET A 9 -7.86 -6.88 -30.06
CA MET A 9 -7.93 -8.24 -29.50
C MET A 9 -7.08 -8.37 -28.23
N CYS A 10 -5.91 -7.71 -28.18
CA CYS A 10 -4.98 -7.76 -27.03
C CYS A 10 -5.23 -6.63 -26.01
N HIS A 11 -6.32 -5.88 -26.10
CA HIS A 11 -6.63 -4.74 -25.20
C HIS A 11 -5.48 -3.73 -25.09
N THR A 12 -4.81 -3.43 -26.20
CA THR A 12 -3.69 -2.50 -26.28
C THR A 12 -3.86 -1.47 -27.40
N THR A 13 -2.89 -0.59 -27.57
CA THR A 13 -2.91 0.42 -28.62
C THR A 13 -2.06 0.02 -29.83
N LYS A 14 -2.36 0.58 -31.00
CA LYS A 14 -1.51 0.42 -32.19
C LYS A 14 -0.10 0.95 -31.94
N ASP A 15 0.00 2.06 -31.21
CA ASP A 15 1.28 2.72 -30.93
C ASP A 15 2.15 1.86 -30.03
N THR A 16 1.57 1.16 -29.05
CA THR A 16 2.27 0.18 -28.21
C THR A 16 2.88 -0.95 -29.06
N LEU A 17 2.12 -1.51 -30.00
CA LEU A 17 2.61 -2.58 -30.87
C LEU A 17 3.73 -2.09 -31.81
N ILE A 18 3.58 -0.88 -32.36
CA ILE A 18 4.60 -0.26 -33.21
C ILE A 18 5.86 0.06 -32.39
N PHE A 19 5.69 0.53 -31.18
CA PHE A 19 6.80 0.79 -30.27
C PHE A 19 7.54 -0.50 -29.90
N TYR A 20 6.83 -1.56 -29.55
CA TYR A 20 7.43 -2.86 -29.20
C TYR A 20 8.16 -3.51 -30.38
N ASP A 21 7.67 -3.35 -31.61
CA ASP A 21 8.38 -3.76 -32.82
C ASP A 21 9.67 -2.95 -33.01
N ARG A 22 9.61 -1.63 -32.80
CA ARG A 22 10.78 -0.74 -32.95
C ARG A 22 11.91 -1.06 -31.99
N ILE A 23 11.55 -1.37 -30.73
CA ILE A 23 12.54 -1.72 -29.70
C ILE A 23 12.91 -3.21 -29.67
N ASP A 24 12.35 -4.00 -30.60
CA ASP A 24 12.69 -5.42 -30.77
C ASP A 24 12.27 -6.31 -29.59
N VAL A 25 11.14 -6.00 -28.99
CA VAL A 25 10.52 -6.76 -27.89
C VAL A 25 9.37 -7.65 -28.37
N PHE A 26 8.56 -7.15 -29.31
CA PHE A 26 7.46 -7.91 -29.89
C PHE A 26 7.28 -7.53 -31.36
N LYS A 27 7.50 -8.48 -32.26
CA LYS A 27 7.49 -8.26 -33.70
C LYS A 27 6.21 -8.77 -34.35
N PRO A 28 5.75 -8.11 -35.44
CA PRO A 28 4.72 -8.68 -36.30
C PRO A 28 5.19 -9.98 -36.94
N ALA A 29 4.25 -10.86 -37.27
CA ALA A 29 4.53 -12.09 -38.01
C ALA A 29 5.14 -11.80 -39.38
N PHE A 30 4.65 -10.76 -40.06
CA PHE A 30 5.25 -10.25 -41.30
C PHE A 30 4.88 -8.78 -41.56
N VAL A 31 5.66 -8.13 -42.38
CA VAL A 31 5.43 -6.77 -42.86
C VAL A 31 5.34 -6.84 -44.39
N ASP A 32 4.29 -6.29 -44.98
CA ASP A 32 4.10 -6.30 -46.42
C ASP A 32 4.95 -5.25 -47.13
N SER A 33 4.93 -5.27 -48.46
CA SER A 33 5.67 -4.34 -49.33
C SER A 33 5.26 -2.86 -49.11
N LYS A 34 4.06 -2.61 -48.61
CA LYS A 34 3.53 -1.28 -48.26
C LYS A 34 3.81 -0.90 -46.81
N LYS A 35 4.66 -1.67 -46.12
CA LYS A 35 5.05 -1.48 -44.70
C LYS A 35 3.90 -1.65 -43.72
N TYR A 36 2.80 -2.33 -44.06
CA TYR A 36 1.76 -2.72 -43.12
C TYR A 36 2.20 -3.95 -42.33
N ARG A 37 1.95 -3.90 -41.01
CA ARG A 37 2.25 -4.96 -40.04
C ARG A 37 1.08 -5.90 -39.89
N TYR A 38 1.38 -7.19 -39.91
CA TYR A 38 0.39 -8.25 -39.72
C TYR A 38 0.84 -9.18 -38.57
N TYR A 39 -0.14 -9.55 -37.75
CA TYR A 39 0.04 -10.40 -36.58
C TYR A 39 -0.81 -11.66 -36.72
N GLU A 40 -0.31 -12.78 -36.21
CA GLU A 40 -1.05 -14.02 -36.12
C GLU A 40 -1.84 -14.06 -34.80
N VAL A 41 -2.99 -14.74 -34.80
CA VAL A 41 -3.83 -14.88 -33.57
C VAL A 41 -3.03 -15.53 -32.43
N ARG A 42 -2.21 -16.51 -32.72
CA ARG A 42 -1.37 -17.20 -31.72
C ARG A 42 -0.38 -16.25 -31.01
N GLN A 43 0.03 -15.15 -31.64
CA GLN A 43 0.90 -14.16 -31.01
C GLN A 43 0.20 -13.42 -29.85
N ALA A 44 -1.14 -13.50 -29.74
CA ALA A 44 -1.85 -12.91 -28.63
C ALA A 44 -1.45 -13.52 -27.26
N VAL A 45 -1.14 -14.81 -27.23
CA VAL A 45 -0.67 -15.48 -26.01
C VAL A 45 0.71 -14.92 -25.59
N GLN A 46 1.60 -14.75 -26.57
CA GLN A 46 2.93 -14.17 -26.33
C GLN A 46 2.82 -12.72 -25.85
N PHE A 47 1.94 -11.95 -26.47
CA PHE A 47 1.69 -10.56 -26.07
C PHE A 47 1.08 -10.47 -24.68
N ALA A 48 0.12 -11.34 -24.34
CA ALA A 48 -0.46 -11.40 -22.99
C ALA A 48 0.60 -11.70 -21.93
N PHE A 49 1.48 -12.67 -22.19
CA PHE A 49 2.60 -12.99 -21.29
C PHE A 49 3.52 -11.77 -21.08
N LEU A 50 3.88 -11.08 -22.16
CA LEU A 50 4.68 -9.86 -22.10
C LEU A 50 3.98 -8.77 -21.29
N SER A 51 2.68 -8.56 -21.49
CA SER A 51 1.89 -7.60 -20.71
C SER A 51 1.89 -7.94 -19.23
N HIS A 52 1.69 -9.20 -18.86
CA HIS A 52 1.75 -9.62 -17.46
C HIS A 52 3.12 -9.38 -16.82
N LEU A 53 4.22 -9.64 -17.55
CA LEU A 53 5.56 -9.29 -17.05
C LEU A 53 5.70 -7.78 -16.79
N ARG A 54 5.14 -6.95 -17.65
CA ARG A 54 5.11 -5.49 -17.46
C ARG A 54 4.31 -5.09 -16.22
N ASP A 55 3.12 -5.69 -16.04
CA ASP A 55 2.22 -5.40 -14.91
C ASP A 55 2.87 -5.74 -13.57
N ILE A 56 3.63 -6.84 -13.51
CA ILE A 56 4.40 -7.22 -12.31
C ILE A 56 5.73 -6.46 -12.15
N GLY A 57 6.04 -5.54 -13.08
CA GLY A 57 7.13 -4.56 -12.95
C GLY A 57 8.45 -4.94 -13.58
N PHE A 58 8.46 -5.85 -14.57
CA PHE A 58 9.64 -6.04 -15.42
C PHE A 58 9.81 -4.84 -16.36
N SER A 59 11.04 -4.38 -16.55
CA SER A 59 11.38 -3.40 -17.57
C SER A 59 11.34 -4.03 -18.97
N LEU A 60 11.21 -3.20 -19.98
CA LEU A 60 11.25 -3.70 -21.38
C LEU A 60 12.63 -4.26 -21.73
N GLU A 61 13.67 -3.74 -21.13
CA GLU A 61 15.04 -4.21 -21.26
C GLU A 61 15.21 -5.63 -20.68
N GLU A 62 14.69 -5.88 -19.48
CA GLU A 62 14.70 -7.20 -18.84
C GLU A 62 13.93 -8.22 -19.67
N ILE A 63 12.76 -7.86 -20.17
CA ILE A 63 11.94 -8.71 -21.03
C ILE A 63 12.67 -9.03 -22.34
N LYS A 64 13.26 -8.02 -22.97
CA LYS A 64 14.03 -8.18 -24.20
C LYS A 64 15.24 -9.08 -24.00
N GLU A 65 15.96 -8.91 -22.89
CA GLU A 65 17.09 -9.76 -22.52
C GLU A 65 16.66 -11.21 -22.36
N PHE A 66 15.56 -11.44 -21.63
CA PHE A 66 15.00 -12.77 -21.42
C PHE A 66 14.56 -13.44 -22.73
N ILE A 67 13.92 -12.71 -23.63
CA ILE A 67 13.52 -13.25 -24.94
C ILE A 67 14.74 -13.64 -25.78
N LYS A 68 15.80 -12.81 -25.75
CA LYS A 68 17.00 -13.05 -26.58
C LYS A 68 17.95 -14.09 -26.01
N ARG A 69 18.08 -14.12 -24.68
CA ARG A 69 18.99 -15.01 -23.95
C ARG A 69 18.28 -15.51 -22.68
N PRO A 70 17.42 -16.52 -22.82
CA PRO A 70 16.71 -17.06 -21.67
C PRO A 70 17.69 -17.53 -20.58
N ASN A 71 17.56 -16.93 -19.40
CA ASN A 71 18.28 -17.35 -18.19
C ASN A 71 17.25 -17.60 -17.11
N GLU A 72 16.96 -18.86 -16.88
CA GLU A 72 15.92 -19.30 -15.97
C GLU A 72 16.20 -18.87 -14.52
N GLU A 73 17.43 -19.02 -14.06
CA GLU A 73 17.83 -18.66 -12.69
C GLU A 73 17.62 -17.14 -12.43
N LYS A 74 18.08 -16.30 -13.37
CA LYS A 74 17.89 -14.85 -13.28
C LYS A 74 16.41 -14.48 -13.30
N PHE A 75 15.62 -15.16 -14.11
CA PHE A 75 14.19 -14.91 -14.23
C PHE A 75 13.45 -15.31 -12.95
N ILE A 76 13.72 -16.49 -12.39
CA ILE A 76 13.15 -16.96 -11.12
C ILE A 76 13.49 -15.97 -10.00
N LYS A 77 14.76 -15.61 -9.85
CA LYS A 77 15.20 -14.65 -8.83
C LYS A 77 14.43 -13.33 -8.93
N ARG A 78 14.25 -12.83 -10.15
CA ARG A 78 13.50 -11.58 -10.37
C ARG A 78 12.02 -11.69 -9.98
N LEU A 79 11.40 -12.85 -10.25
CA LEU A 79 10.03 -13.13 -9.82
C LEU A 79 9.91 -13.20 -8.29
N GLU A 80 10.88 -13.81 -7.62
CA GLU A 80 10.94 -13.88 -6.16
C GLU A 80 11.04 -12.48 -5.54
N GLU A 81 11.95 -11.63 -6.06
CA GLU A 81 12.09 -10.23 -5.63
C GLU A 81 10.78 -9.45 -5.79
N ARG A 82 10.08 -9.62 -6.91
CA ARG A 82 8.79 -8.95 -7.13
C ARG A 82 7.68 -9.49 -6.23
N SER A 83 7.67 -10.81 -6.02
CA SER A 83 6.73 -11.45 -5.10
C SER A 83 6.89 -10.93 -3.67
N GLU A 84 8.13 -10.78 -3.20
CA GLU A 84 8.39 -10.23 -1.86
C GLU A 84 7.99 -8.76 -1.75
N ALA A 85 8.32 -7.94 -2.76
CA ALA A 85 7.90 -6.55 -2.80
C ALA A 85 6.36 -6.41 -2.73
N PHE A 86 5.62 -7.26 -3.43
CA PHE A 86 4.16 -7.26 -3.33
C PHE A 86 3.64 -7.67 -1.94
N ARG A 87 4.29 -8.63 -1.27
CA ARG A 87 3.94 -8.97 0.11
C ARG A 87 4.12 -7.80 1.05
N GLU A 88 5.23 -7.07 0.93
CA GLU A 88 5.50 -5.86 1.70
C GLU A 88 4.45 -4.77 1.44
N GLU A 89 4.08 -4.55 0.17
CA GLU A 89 3.03 -3.60 -0.21
C GLU A 89 1.67 -3.98 0.39
N ILE A 90 1.32 -5.26 0.36
CA ILE A 90 0.07 -5.79 0.94
C ILE A 90 0.07 -5.55 2.45
N GLU A 91 1.14 -5.88 3.17
CA GLU A 91 1.22 -5.67 4.61
C GLU A 91 1.16 -4.18 4.98
N LYS A 92 1.81 -3.33 4.20
CA LYS A 92 1.70 -1.87 4.34
C LYS A 92 0.26 -1.39 4.13
N ALA A 93 -0.41 -1.88 3.08
CA ALA A 93 -1.81 -1.53 2.81
C ALA A 93 -2.75 -2.01 3.93
N LYS A 94 -2.54 -3.21 4.46
CA LYS A 94 -3.31 -3.73 5.61
C LYS A 94 -3.12 -2.88 6.87
N ARG A 95 -1.89 -2.40 7.15
CA ARG A 95 -1.64 -1.49 8.27
C ARG A 95 -2.43 -0.18 8.11
N PHE A 96 -2.39 0.43 6.94
CA PHE A 96 -3.14 1.66 6.67
C PHE A 96 -4.65 1.44 6.78
N LEU A 97 -5.16 0.32 6.29
CA LEU A 97 -6.58 -0.01 6.39
C LEU A 97 -7.02 -0.13 7.85
N ARG A 98 -6.29 -0.90 8.69
CA ARG A 98 -6.58 -0.99 10.13
C ARG A 98 -6.60 0.38 10.81
N TYR A 99 -5.61 1.24 10.48
CA TYR A 99 -5.54 2.59 11.01
C TYR A 99 -6.75 3.44 10.60
N THR A 100 -7.11 3.39 9.33
CA THR A 100 -8.25 4.14 8.78
C THR A 100 -9.57 3.67 9.39
N ASP A 101 -9.76 2.35 9.50
CA ASP A 101 -10.95 1.76 10.11
C ASP A 101 -11.07 2.17 11.59
N GLY A 102 -9.96 2.18 12.32
CA GLY A 102 -9.91 2.66 13.70
C GLY A 102 -10.37 4.13 13.84
N ILE A 103 -9.86 5.02 12.99
CA ILE A 103 -10.30 6.43 12.97
C ILE A 103 -11.78 6.53 12.60
N LEU A 104 -12.23 5.76 11.62
CA LEU A 104 -13.61 5.76 11.17
C LEU A 104 -14.57 5.32 12.29
N GLU A 105 -14.24 4.25 13.02
CA GLU A 105 -15.03 3.78 14.17
C GLU A 105 -15.16 4.86 15.25
N LEU A 106 -14.03 5.49 15.60
CA LEU A 106 -14.03 6.56 16.59
C LEU A 106 -14.84 7.77 16.15
N SER A 107 -14.70 8.18 14.90
CA SER A 107 -15.46 9.31 14.37
C SER A 107 -16.96 9.03 14.39
N LYS A 108 -17.35 7.79 14.06
CA LYS A 108 -18.76 7.35 14.19
C LYS A 108 -19.23 7.30 15.63
N GLU A 109 -18.38 6.86 16.56
CA GLU A 109 -18.70 6.84 17.99
C GLU A 109 -18.85 8.27 18.51
N ALA A 110 -17.88 9.15 18.22
CA ALA A 110 -17.92 10.55 18.63
C ALA A 110 -19.18 11.27 18.14
N SER A 111 -19.62 11.00 16.90
CA SER A 111 -20.83 11.61 16.34
C SER A 111 -22.14 11.17 17.00
N ARG A 112 -22.13 10.09 17.82
CA ARG A 112 -23.30 9.63 18.59
C ARG A 112 -23.40 10.30 19.95
N HIS A 113 -22.32 10.92 20.42
CA HIS A 113 -22.32 11.58 21.71
C HIS A 113 -22.92 13.00 21.59
N VAL A 114 -23.79 13.33 22.55
CA VAL A 114 -24.35 14.67 22.64
C VAL A 114 -23.48 15.49 23.57
N GLU A 115 -23.13 16.69 23.16
CA GLU A 115 -22.29 17.61 23.92
C GLU A 115 -22.94 17.91 25.31
N GLY A 116 -22.15 17.84 26.37
CA GLY A 116 -22.58 18.09 27.72
C GLY A 116 -23.30 16.92 28.40
N VAL A 117 -23.48 15.77 27.74
CA VAL A 117 -24.08 14.57 28.33
C VAL A 117 -23.00 13.55 28.69
N ILE A 118 -22.94 13.17 29.96
CA ILE A 118 -22.05 12.09 30.43
C ILE A 118 -22.77 10.76 30.22
N SER A 119 -22.16 9.88 29.41
CA SER A 119 -22.63 8.50 29.24
C SER A 119 -21.60 7.51 29.77
N VAL A 120 -22.10 6.42 30.36
CA VAL A 120 -21.27 5.32 30.86
C VAL A 120 -21.61 4.06 30.08
N GLU A 121 -20.64 3.54 29.32
CA GLU A 121 -20.81 2.34 28.52
C GLU A 121 -19.89 1.22 29.00
N ARG A 122 -20.37 0.00 29.03
CA ARG A 122 -19.56 -1.18 29.27
C ARG A 122 -19.03 -1.68 27.92
N LYS A 123 -17.72 -1.56 27.70
CA LYS A 123 -17.05 -2.07 26.50
C LYS A 123 -16.35 -3.39 26.79
N LYS A 124 -16.10 -4.16 25.72
CA LYS A 124 -15.25 -5.37 25.81
C LYS A 124 -13.84 -4.96 26.26
N GLU A 125 -13.20 -5.85 27.00
CA GLU A 125 -11.82 -5.69 27.40
C GLU A 125 -10.93 -5.42 26.17
N ARG A 126 -10.09 -4.39 26.25
CA ARG A 126 -9.12 -4.02 25.20
C ARG A 126 -7.73 -4.03 25.80
N THR A 127 -6.77 -4.51 25.03
CA THR A 127 -5.35 -4.42 25.39
C THR A 127 -4.85 -3.02 25.00
N PHE A 128 -4.19 -2.36 25.94
CA PHE A 128 -3.58 -1.04 25.72
C PHE A 128 -2.07 -1.14 25.88
N GLN A 129 -1.33 -0.50 24.99
CA GLN A 129 0.07 -0.18 25.24
C GLN A 129 0.12 1.19 25.92
N TYR A 130 0.94 1.32 26.92
CA TYR A 130 1.10 2.58 27.65
C TYR A 130 2.59 2.89 27.87
N THR A 131 2.92 4.17 27.86
CA THR A 131 4.23 4.64 28.30
C THR A 131 4.25 4.72 29.83
N PRO A 132 5.42 4.63 30.48
CA PRO A 132 5.56 5.05 31.87
C PRO A 132 5.03 6.48 32.04
N PHE A 133 4.44 6.77 33.21
CA PHE A 133 3.85 8.08 33.50
C PHE A 133 4.85 9.20 33.17
N LEU A 134 4.50 10.01 32.18
CA LEU A 134 5.27 11.17 31.79
C LEU A 134 4.86 12.36 32.65
N LYS A 135 5.81 13.03 33.29
CA LYS A 135 5.51 14.28 34.00
C LYS A 135 5.01 15.32 32.99
N PRO A 136 3.90 16.00 33.24
CA PRO A 136 3.37 16.95 32.28
C PRO A 136 4.34 18.10 31.99
N CYS A 137 4.49 18.46 30.73
CA CYS A 137 5.05 19.72 30.23
C CYS A 137 6.56 19.95 30.33
N SER A 138 7.41 18.95 30.12
CA SER A 138 8.81 19.19 29.75
C SER A 138 9.05 18.91 28.26
N PHE A 139 10.02 19.57 27.64
CA PHE A 139 10.42 19.30 26.27
C PHE A 139 10.87 17.83 26.07
N ASN A 140 11.57 17.26 27.04
CA ASN A 140 11.99 15.86 27.03
C ASN A 140 10.80 14.92 27.06
N THR A 141 9.77 15.21 27.84
CA THR A 141 8.52 14.44 27.90
C THR A 141 7.78 14.46 26.57
N MET A 142 7.74 15.60 25.91
CA MET A 142 7.11 15.71 24.58
C MET A 142 7.89 14.93 23.52
N ARG A 143 9.21 14.93 23.61
CA ARG A 143 10.08 14.15 22.73
C ARG A 143 9.88 12.64 22.92
N GLU A 144 9.93 12.16 24.17
CA GLU A 144 9.69 10.75 24.50
C GLU A 144 8.31 10.30 24.04
N TYR A 145 7.30 11.16 24.20
CA TYR A 145 5.95 10.92 23.70
C TYR A 145 5.90 10.85 22.17
N THR A 146 6.60 11.75 21.50
CA THR A 146 6.67 11.76 20.03
C THR A 146 7.38 10.51 19.51
N ASP A 147 8.51 10.15 20.11
CA ASP A 147 9.28 8.95 19.77
C ASP A 147 8.40 7.69 19.95
N PHE A 148 7.66 7.58 21.08
CA PHE A 148 6.71 6.50 21.29
C PHE A 148 5.60 6.45 20.23
N LEU A 149 5.04 7.59 19.83
CA LEU A 149 4.03 7.66 18.78
C LEU A 149 4.55 7.20 17.42
N PHE A 150 5.81 7.52 17.11
CA PHE A 150 6.42 7.10 15.85
C PHE A 150 6.83 5.64 15.87
N GLU A 151 7.31 5.12 16.99
CA GLU A 151 7.64 3.72 17.19
C GLU A 151 6.38 2.84 17.15
N SER A 152 5.31 3.25 17.84
CA SER A 152 4.05 2.51 17.87
C SER A 152 3.33 2.44 16.52
N ARG A 153 3.67 3.32 15.56
CA ARG A 153 3.18 3.23 14.17
C ARG A 153 3.69 1.99 13.43
N GLN A 154 4.79 1.42 13.89
CA GLN A 154 5.40 0.23 13.28
C GLN A 154 4.81 -1.07 13.86
N ASP A 155 4.12 -0.99 15.00
CA ASP A 155 3.50 -2.14 15.63
C ASP A 155 2.14 -2.47 14.99
N GLU A 156 1.97 -3.74 14.62
CA GLU A 156 0.76 -4.24 13.97
C GLU A 156 -0.48 -4.17 14.89
N THR A 157 -0.28 -4.02 16.20
CA THR A 157 -1.35 -4.00 17.20
C THR A 157 -1.95 -2.62 17.43
N THR A 158 -1.29 -1.57 16.99
CA THR A 158 -1.73 -0.19 17.23
C THR A 158 -2.72 0.27 16.15
N SER A 159 -3.97 -0.11 16.29
CA SER A 159 -5.07 0.60 15.64
C SER A 159 -5.61 1.67 16.60
N VAL A 160 -4.98 2.85 16.57
CA VAL A 160 -5.41 4.11 17.21
C VAL A 160 -6.74 4.06 18.00
N PRO A 161 -6.99 4.90 18.96
CA PRO A 161 -6.43 6.17 19.30
C PRO A 161 -5.75 6.19 20.66
N TRP A 162 -4.88 7.11 20.77
CA TRP A 162 -4.27 7.43 22.03
C TRP A 162 -5.19 8.25 22.90
N GLY A 163 -5.13 7.95 24.19
CA GLY A 163 -5.85 8.64 25.25
C GLY A 163 -4.96 8.72 26.48
N TYR A 164 -5.42 9.46 27.46
CA TYR A 164 -4.77 9.51 28.75
C TYR A 164 -5.39 8.46 29.68
N VAL A 165 -4.57 7.64 30.29
CA VAL A 165 -4.98 6.82 31.43
C VAL A 165 -4.63 7.61 32.69
N ALA A 166 -5.64 8.15 33.37
CA ALA A 166 -5.46 8.78 34.66
C ALA A 166 -5.60 7.73 35.75
N ASP A 167 -4.62 7.66 36.65
CA ASP A 167 -4.84 6.92 37.92
C ASP A 167 -5.81 7.72 38.79
N PHE A 168 -7.00 7.17 38.97
CA PHE A 168 -8.04 7.80 39.77
C PHE A 168 -7.62 8.08 41.22
N LYS A 169 -6.67 7.33 41.75
CA LYS A 169 -6.13 7.57 43.10
C LYS A 169 -5.26 8.82 43.18
N SER A 170 -4.52 9.11 42.12
CA SER A 170 -3.70 10.32 42.02
C SER A 170 -4.50 11.54 41.50
N CYS A 171 -5.57 11.36 40.76
CA CYS A 171 -6.45 12.45 40.33
C CYS A 171 -7.20 13.13 41.49
N LEU A 172 -7.50 12.42 42.57
CA LEU A 172 -8.12 12.99 43.76
C LEU A 172 -7.20 13.91 44.57
N LEU A 173 -5.89 13.90 44.31
CA LEU A 173 -4.88 14.77 44.91
C LEU A 173 -4.57 16.03 44.08
N TYR A 174 -5.12 16.15 42.88
CA TYR A 174 -4.90 17.30 41.97
C TYR A 174 -6.22 18.03 41.67
N THR A 175 -6.94 18.42 42.70
CA THR A 175 -7.81 19.57 42.60
C THR A 175 -6.90 20.81 42.73
N SER A 176 -6.31 21.25 41.66
CA SER A 176 -5.73 22.57 41.54
C SER A 176 -6.85 23.59 41.88
N PRO A 177 -6.66 24.51 42.80
CA PRO A 177 -7.64 25.57 42.99
C PRO A 177 -7.82 26.29 41.66
N SER A 178 -9.06 26.52 41.29
CA SER A 178 -9.41 27.29 40.11
C SER A 178 -8.70 28.64 40.13
N PRO A 179 -8.14 29.16 39.05
CA PRO A 179 -7.52 30.50 39.03
C PRO A 179 -8.55 31.64 39.13
N ARG A 180 -9.70 31.43 39.76
CA ARG A 180 -10.80 32.39 39.88
C ARG A 180 -11.27 32.63 41.30
N ASP A 181 -10.37 32.51 42.27
CA ASP A 181 -10.61 33.07 43.63
C ASP A 181 -9.49 34.03 43.97
#